data_d4b2340d707537243547488ac07e4ef1
#
_entry.id   d4b2340d707537243547488ac07e4ef1
#
_cell.length_a   1.000
_cell.length_b   1.000
_cell.length_c   1.000
_cell.angle_alpha   90.00
_cell.angle_beta   90.00
_cell.angle_gamma   90.00
#
_symmetry.space_group_name_H-M   'P 1'
#
loop_
_entity.id
_entity.type
_entity.pdbx_description
1 polymer ?
#
loop_
_entity_poly.entity_id
_entity_poly.type
_entity_poly.pdbx_seq_one_letter_code
_entity_poly.pdbx_strand_id
1 'polypeptide(L)'
;MAAPTSNPKGRSLLAVIGDEDSVTGLLLAGIGDVNEKQEKNFMIVDAKTQTSAIEAAFMEYTEDRKDIAILLINQHIAERIRPTVDRYQAAFPALLEIPSKEHPYDPTKDSVLKRVQKLRGD
;
A
#
# COMPACT_ATOMS: atom_id res chain seq x y z
N MET A 1 24.96 -3.36 -17.41
CA MET A 1 24.90 -3.65 -15.98
C MET A 1 23.56 -4.22 -15.59
N ALA A 2 23.57 -5.26 -14.86
CA ALA A 2 22.34 -5.90 -14.45
C ALA A 2 21.78 -5.24 -13.21
N ALA A 3 20.47 -5.00 -13.21
CA ALA A 3 19.80 -4.50 -12.02
C ALA A 3 19.71 -5.61 -10.97
N PRO A 4 19.68 -5.25 -9.70
CA PRO A 4 19.44 -6.25 -8.67
C PRO A 4 18.14 -6.98 -8.93
N THR A 5 18.13 -8.29 -8.75
CA THR A 5 16.95 -9.09 -9.01
C THR A 5 15.84 -8.83 -8.01
N SER A 6 16.20 -8.41 -6.80
CA SER A 6 15.24 -8.16 -5.73
C SER A 6 14.56 -6.79 -5.82
N ASN A 7 15.05 -5.94 -6.72
CA ASN A 7 14.53 -4.57 -6.83
C ASN A 7 14.38 -4.22 -8.31
N PRO A 8 13.18 -4.41 -8.86
CA PRO A 8 12.95 -4.10 -10.26
C PRO A 8 13.35 -2.67 -10.60
N LYS A 9 13.88 -2.52 -11.78
CA LYS A 9 14.40 -1.25 -12.26
C LYS A 9 13.32 -0.17 -12.19
N GLY A 10 13.67 0.98 -11.61
CA GLY A 10 12.78 2.12 -11.53
C GLY A 10 11.84 2.15 -10.35
N ARG A 11 11.82 1.11 -9.53
CA ARG A 11 10.95 1.08 -8.36
C ARG A 11 11.71 1.57 -7.14
N SER A 12 11.43 2.82 -6.75
CA SER A 12 12.12 3.43 -5.62
C SER A 12 11.21 4.27 -4.72
N LEU A 13 9.94 4.46 -5.12
CA LEU A 13 9.03 5.34 -4.40
C LEU A 13 8.15 4.55 -3.44
N LEU A 14 7.71 5.24 -2.38
CA LEU A 14 6.75 4.70 -1.42
C LEU A 14 5.41 5.39 -1.63
N ALA A 15 4.34 4.61 -1.65
CA ALA A 15 2.99 5.14 -1.78
C ALA A 15 2.20 4.83 -0.52
N VAL A 16 1.18 5.64 -0.25
CA VAL A 16 0.35 5.49 0.95
C VAL A 16 -1.12 5.65 0.58
N ILE A 17 -1.93 4.71 1.07
CA ILE A 17 -3.39 4.87 1.10
C ILE A 17 -3.77 4.84 2.57
N GLY A 18 -4.22 5.97 3.11
CA GLY A 18 -4.47 6.02 4.54
C GLY A 18 -5.41 7.14 4.96
N ASP A 19 -5.72 7.15 6.24
CA ASP A 19 -6.49 8.25 6.81
C ASP A 19 -5.64 9.52 6.89
N GLU A 20 -6.28 10.63 7.19
CA GLU A 20 -5.60 11.93 7.16
C GLU A 20 -4.41 11.97 8.13
N ASP A 21 -4.59 11.48 9.33
CA ASP A 21 -3.52 11.52 10.34
C ASP A 21 -2.32 10.66 9.92
N SER A 22 -2.58 9.47 9.41
CA SER A 22 -1.51 8.56 8.96
C SER A 22 -0.75 9.15 7.78
N VAL A 23 -1.48 9.67 6.78
CA VAL A 23 -0.85 10.23 5.59
C VAL A 23 -0.06 11.48 5.96
N THR A 24 -0.63 12.37 6.79
CA THR A 24 0.07 13.57 7.22
C THR A 24 1.38 13.22 7.92
N GLY A 25 1.33 12.27 8.85
CA GLY A 25 2.54 11.85 9.55
C GLY A 25 3.60 11.28 8.62
N LEU A 26 3.19 10.46 7.67
CA LEU A 26 4.13 9.86 6.73
C LEU A 26 4.71 10.89 5.76
N LEU A 27 3.90 11.84 5.31
CA LEU A 27 4.41 12.93 4.46
C LEU A 27 5.44 13.79 5.21
N LEU A 28 5.18 14.07 6.47
CA LEU A 28 6.14 14.82 7.30
C LEU A 28 7.44 14.04 7.48
N ALA A 29 7.37 12.73 7.46
CA ALA A 29 8.56 11.87 7.53
C ALA A 29 9.23 11.65 6.19
N GLY A 30 8.69 12.25 5.11
CA GLY A 30 9.27 12.11 3.77
C GLY A 30 8.75 10.94 2.97
N ILE A 31 7.69 10.29 3.44
CA ILE A 31 7.10 9.16 2.74
C ILE A 31 5.84 9.62 2.01
N GLY A 32 5.80 9.36 0.71
CA GLY A 32 4.76 9.88 -0.15
C GLY A 32 5.15 11.26 -0.67
N ASP A 33 4.74 11.57 -1.88
CA ASP A 33 5.19 12.80 -2.51
C ASP A 33 4.36 13.11 -3.75
N VAL A 34 4.64 14.26 -4.34
CA VAL A 34 4.15 14.63 -5.67
C VAL A 34 5.38 14.73 -6.56
N ASN A 35 5.46 13.91 -7.59
CA ASN A 35 6.63 13.89 -8.44
C ASN A 35 6.60 15.01 -9.47
N GLU A 36 7.62 15.06 -10.34
CA GLU A 36 7.74 16.11 -11.35
C GLU A 36 6.56 16.16 -12.32
N LYS A 37 5.88 15.03 -12.50
CA LYS A 37 4.70 14.93 -13.36
C LYS A 37 3.41 15.26 -12.63
N GLN A 38 3.51 15.75 -11.39
CA GLN A 38 2.35 16.06 -10.55
C GLN A 38 1.56 14.82 -10.16
N GLU A 39 2.17 13.66 -10.21
CA GLU A 39 1.54 12.43 -9.75
C GLU A 39 1.75 12.27 -8.25
N LYS A 40 0.68 12.08 -7.53
CA LYS A 40 0.75 11.91 -6.07
C LYS A 40 1.06 10.47 -5.72
N ASN A 41 1.86 10.27 -4.67
CA ASN A 41 2.15 8.95 -4.15
C ASN A 41 1.34 8.68 -2.89
N PHE A 42 0.22 9.35 -2.71
CA PHE A 42 -0.62 9.16 -1.55
C PHE A 42 -2.08 9.41 -1.88
N MET A 43 -2.96 8.77 -1.10
CA MET A 43 -4.39 9.01 -1.15
C MET A 43 -4.91 9.09 0.27
N ILE A 44 -5.68 10.13 0.57
CA ILE A 44 -6.34 10.27 1.86
C ILE A 44 -7.74 9.69 1.77
N VAL A 45 -8.08 8.81 2.70
CA VAL A 45 -9.36 8.11 2.73
C VAL A 45 -10.09 8.48 4.01
N ASP A 46 -11.37 8.82 3.87
CA ASP A 46 -12.25 9.06 5.01
C ASP A 46 -13.51 8.22 4.90
N ALA A 47 -14.45 8.43 5.82
CA ALA A 47 -15.69 7.66 5.83
C ALA A 47 -16.53 7.87 4.57
N LYS A 48 -16.37 9.02 3.91
CA LYS A 48 -17.13 9.36 2.72
C LYS A 48 -16.48 8.89 1.42
N THR A 49 -15.22 8.45 1.48
CA THR A 49 -14.52 7.98 0.31
C THR A 49 -15.17 6.68 -0.15
N GLN A 50 -15.50 6.61 -1.44
CA GLN A 50 -16.11 5.41 -1.97
C GLN A 50 -15.11 4.27 -2.11
N THR A 51 -15.60 3.06 -1.90
CA THR A 51 -14.76 1.87 -2.04
C THR A 51 -14.15 1.78 -3.44
N SER A 52 -14.91 2.16 -4.48
CA SER A 52 -14.39 2.15 -5.84
C SER A 52 -13.20 3.09 -6.02
N ALA A 53 -13.19 4.22 -5.32
CA ALA A 53 -12.07 5.15 -5.38
C ALA A 53 -10.82 4.56 -4.72
N ILE A 54 -11.02 3.85 -3.61
CA ILE A 54 -9.91 3.18 -2.93
C ILE A 54 -9.33 2.09 -3.82
N GLU A 55 -10.19 1.30 -4.45
CA GLU A 55 -9.75 0.24 -5.36
C GLU A 55 -9.01 0.81 -6.56
N ALA A 56 -9.50 1.92 -7.10
CA ALA A 56 -8.83 2.57 -8.24
C ALA A 56 -7.42 3.02 -7.87
N ALA A 57 -7.25 3.60 -6.68
CA ALA A 57 -5.93 4.02 -6.22
C ALA A 57 -5.03 2.81 -5.98
N PHE A 58 -5.57 1.74 -5.41
CA PHE A 58 -4.82 0.52 -5.19
C PHE A 58 -4.31 -0.05 -6.52
N MET A 59 -5.17 -0.09 -7.53
CA MET A 59 -4.79 -0.59 -8.84
C MET A 59 -3.75 0.31 -9.50
N GLU A 60 -3.91 1.63 -9.36
CA GLU A 60 -2.94 2.56 -9.92
C GLU A 60 -1.56 2.32 -9.31
N TYR A 61 -1.47 2.21 -7.99
CA TYR A 61 -0.18 2.06 -7.32
C TYR A 61 0.43 0.68 -7.48
N THR A 62 -0.38 -0.35 -7.70
CA THR A 62 0.14 -1.72 -7.80
C THR A 62 0.32 -2.22 -9.22
N GLU A 63 -0.44 -1.68 -10.18
CA GLU A 63 -0.39 -2.19 -11.55
C GLU A 63 0.00 -1.13 -12.58
N ASP A 64 -0.59 0.05 -12.51
CA ASP A 64 -0.36 1.07 -13.53
C ASP A 64 0.99 1.75 -13.39
N ARG A 65 1.38 2.03 -12.16
CA ARG A 65 2.65 2.70 -11.88
C ARG A 65 3.76 1.68 -11.68
N LYS A 66 4.89 1.94 -12.33
CA LYS A 66 6.06 1.05 -12.25
C LYS A 66 7.18 1.62 -11.38
N ASP A 67 6.94 2.77 -10.75
CA ASP A 67 7.93 3.45 -9.92
C ASP A 67 7.71 3.24 -8.41
N ILE A 68 6.63 2.58 -8.03
CA ILE A 68 6.31 2.33 -6.62
C ILE A 68 6.97 1.04 -6.15
N ALA A 69 7.76 1.13 -5.09
CA ALA A 69 8.42 -0.03 -4.50
C ALA A 69 7.60 -0.64 -3.37
N ILE A 70 6.97 0.19 -2.55
CA ILE A 70 6.21 -0.24 -1.39
C ILE A 70 4.91 0.57 -1.32
N LEU A 71 3.81 -0.12 -1.11
CA LEU A 71 2.52 0.52 -0.85
C LEU A 71 2.15 0.28 0.61
N LEU A 72 2.01 1.37 1.35
CA LEU A 72 1.53 1.34 2.74
C LEU A 72 0.04 1.63 2.75
N ILE A 73 -0.73 0.83 3.47
CA ILE A 73 -2.17 1.03 3.57
C ILE A 73 -2.62 0.77 4.99
N ASN A 74 -3.45 1.66 5.56
CA ASN A 74 -4.02 1.38 6.86
C ASN A 74 -4.83 0.10 6.81
N GLN A 75 -4.69 -0.73 7.83
CA GLN A 75 -5.36 -2.02 7.83
C GLN A 75 -6.89 -1.87 7.77
N HIS A 76 -7.45 -0.91 8.47
CA HIS A 76 -8.90 -0.73 8.45
C HIS A 76 -9.41 -0.28 7.06
N ILE A 77 -8.55 0.39 6.28
CA ILE A 77 -8.90 0.76 4.91
C ILE A 77 -8.75 -0.46 4.01
N ALA A 78 -7.71 -1.26 4.21
CA ALA A 78 -7.54 -2.50 3.46
C ALA A 78 -8.74 -3.42 3.65
N GLU A 79 -9.34 -3.42 4.85
CA GLU A 79 -10.55 -4.21 5.10
C GLU A 79 -11.70 -3.82 4.18
N ARG A 80 -11.80 -2.55 3.81
CA ARG A 80 -12.86 -2.07 2.93
C ARG A 80 -12.72 -2.61 1.51
N ILE A 81 -11.51 -3.02 1.13
CA ILE A 81 -11.25 -3.58 -0.21
C ILE A 81 -10.58 -4.96 -0.07
N ARG A 82 -10.92 -5.70 0.98
CA ARG A 82 -10.23 -6.96 1.30
C ARG A 82 -10.19 -7.95 0.13
N PRO A 83 -11.27 -8.16 -0.65
CA PRO A 83 -11.18 -9.09 -1.79
C PRO A 83 -10.11 -8.68 -2.80
N THR A 84 -9.95 -7.38 -3.05
CA THR A 84 -8.93 -6.88 -3.96
C THR A 84 -7.52 -7.09 -3.39
N VAL A 85 -7.36 -6.80 -2.10
CA VAL A 85 -6.08 -6.99 -1.41
C VAL A 85 -5.71 -8.47 -1.39
N ASP A 86 -6.69 -9.35 -1.13
CA ASP A 86 -6.44 -10.79 -1.06
C ASP A 86 -5.99 -11.37 -2.40
N ARG A 87 -6.45 -10.79 -3.51
CA ARG A 87 -6.07 -11.25 -4.84
C ARG A 87 -4.69 -10.77 -5.26
N TYR A 88 -4.14 -9.77 -4.57
CA TYR A 88 -2.85 -9.22 -4.93
C TYR A 88 -1.73 -10.17 -4.53
N GLN A 89 -0.94 -10.64 -5.47
CA GLN A 89 0.12 -11.61 -5.24
C GLN A 89 1.46 -11.22 -5.87
N ALA A 90 1.53 -10.05 -6.47
CA ALA A 90 2.78 -9.60 -7.09
C ALA A 90 3.85 -9.34 -6.02
N ALA A 91 5.10 -9.56 -6.38
CA ALA A 91 6.21 -9.30 -5.46
C ALA A 91 6.44 -7.80 -5.27
N PHE A 92 6.18 -7.01 -6.29
CA PHE A 92 6.38 -5.55 -6.25
C PHE A 92 5.18 -4.85 -6.87
N PRO A 93 4.78 -3.72 -6.25
CA PRO A 93 5.30 -3.20 -5.00
C PRO A 93 4.97 -4.11 -3.83
N ALA A 94 5.81 -4.08 -2.80
CA ALA A 94 5.49 -4.77 -1.56
C ALA A 94 4.30 -4.09 -0.89
N LEU A 95 3.37 -4.88 -0.37
CA LEU A 95 2.17 -4.36 0.25
C LEU A 95 2.28 -4.54 1.76
N LEU A 96 2.19 -3.42 2.50
CA LEU A 96 2.28 -3.45 3.96
C LEU A 96 1.05 -2.80 4.57
N GLU A 97 0.36 -3.55 5.42
CA GLU A 97 -0.75 -3.03 6.20
C GLU A 97 -0.21 -2.42 7.48
N ILE A 98 -0.64 -1.20 7.78
CA ILE A 98 -0.15 -0.46 8.94
C ILE A 98 -1.31 -0.08 9.85
N PRO A 99 -1.05 0.11 11.15
CA PRO A 99 -2.09 0.57 12.07
C PRO A 99 -2.41 2.04 11.84
N SER A 100 -3.53 2.48 12.40
CA SER A 100 -3.85 3.89 12.49
C SER A 100 -4.03 4.25 13.97
N LYS A 101 -4.24 5.55 14.21
CA LYS A 101 -4.40 6.06 15.56
C LYS A 101 -5.51 5.35 16.33
N GLU A 102 -6.61 5.02 15.66
CA GLU A 102 -7.77 4.42 16.31
C GLU A 102 -7.96 2.95 15.97
N HIS A 103 -7.10 2.40 15.12
CA HIS A 103 -7.24 1.01 14.65
C HIS A 103 -5.90 0.30 14.78
N PRO A 104 -5.66 -0.39 15.90
CA PRO A 104 -4.39 -1.12 16.07
C PRO A 104 -4.27 -2.25 15.05
N TYR A 105 -3.04 -2.57 14.72
CA TYR A 105 -2.76 -3.63 13.76
C TYR A 105 -3.19 -4.99 14.30
N ASP A 106 -3.92 -5.74 13.48
CA ASP A 106 -4.38 -7.09 13.80
C ASP A 106 -3.74 -8.08 12.83
N PRO A 107 -2.74 -8.85 13.27
CA PRO A 107 -2.06 -9.79 12.36
C PRO A 107 -2.98 -10.84 11.76
N THR A 108 -4.09 -11.18 12.42
CA THR A 108 -5.00 -12.21 11.91
C THR A 108 -5.73 -11.78 10.64
N LYS A 109 -5.75 -10.48 10.36
CA LYS A 109 -6.43 -9.92 9.19
C LYS A 109 -5.47 -9.58 8.04
N ASP A 110 -4.17 -9.72 8.25
CA ASP A 110 -3.17 -9.32 7.26
C ASP A 110 -3.02 -10.41 6.20
N SER A 111 -3.38 -10.07 4.96
CA SER A 111 -3.34 -11.03 3.85
C SER A 111 -1.93 -11.49 3.53
N VAL A 112 -0.95 -10.58 3.58
CA VAL A 112 0.43 -10.93 3.31
C VAL A 112 0.96 -11.87 4.38
N LEU A 113 0.68 -11.57 5.64
CA LEU A 113 1.13 -12.42 6.74
C LEU A 113 0.50 -13.81 6.66
N LYS A 114 -0.78 -13.88 6.31
CA LYS A 114 -1.45 -15.18 6.13
C LYS A 114 -0.77 -16.01 5.06
N ARG A 115 -0.36 -15.41 3.96
CA ARG A 115 0.34 -16.12 2.90
C ARG A 115 1.71 -16.61 3.34
N VAL A 116 2.43 -15.78 4.09
CA VAL A 116 3.73 -16.18 4.64
C VAL A 116 3.57 -17.36 5.59
N GLN A 117 2.55 -17.33 6.45
CA GLN A 117 2.29 -18.42 7.36
C GLN A 117 1.97 -19.72 6.62
N LYS A 118 1.20 -19.62 5.53
CA LYS A 118 0.91 -20.78 4.70
C LYS A 118 2.18 -21.40 4.11
N LEU A 119 3.09 -20.56 3.64
CA LEU A 119 4.35 -21.03 3.08
C LEU A 119 5.22 -21.74 4.11
N ARG A 120 5.10 -21.35 5.37
CA ARG A 120 5.83 -22.01 6.47
C ARG A 120 5.14 -23.26 6.97
N GLY A 121 3.91 -23.50 6.56
CA GLY A 121 3.15 -24.63 7.04
C GLY A 121 2.40 -24.38 8.34
N ASP A 122 2.29 -23.12 8.75
CA ASP A 122 1.57 -22.75 9.98
C ASP A 122 0.04 -22.70 9.74
#